data_8cf9e278f34f2390fc4779e3db94989f
#
_entry.id   8cf9e278f34f2390fc4779e3db94989f
#
_cell.length_a   1.000
_cell.length_b   1.000
_cell.length_c   1.000
_cell.angle_alpha   90.00
_cell.angle_beta   90.00
_cell.angle_gamma   90.00
#
_symmetry.space_group_name_H-M   'P 1'
#
loop_
_entity.id
_entity.type
_entity.pdbx_description
1 polymer ?
#
loop_
_entity_poly.entity_id
_entity_poly.type
_entity_poly.pdbx_seq_one_letter_code
_entity_poly.pdbx_strand_id
1 'polypeptide(L)'
;MALHALSPLDGRYQNETAPLREYFSEYAYLRARVRLELDFLSALSKMGFIRALTNSELASLDLFTDDDARKIQEYERTTKHDVKAIEYFLRERLPPELHPWIHFGLTSEDINTIAQAIALRDSRDRILLPVFDSFIISLRNFAKKYRALPMLARTHGQPAVPTTLGKEIAVYIARLRKCRTEIVNHRFEAKLTGAVGNFNALQAAAPHVDWVSFSETFIQELGLEPNLVTTQILPYDNWIRYFQSLEVTNSILTDYTQDMWRYISEGYLKQAVIAGEVGSSTMPQKVNPIHFENAEGNLGVANALLRYYNQKLPVSRLQRDLSDSTVRRTFGVALGHTLLAWINLTRGMDRLEADEEKIKADLDSHWEVIAEGAQSILRVAGKSDAYESLKSRMQGRVVNEHEYHRWVEALEIDQETREKLMNLSPEKYIGAAIQIVDSLDE
;
A
#
# COMPACT_ATOMS: atom_id res chain seq x y z
N MET A 1 24.05 8.48 -9.38
CA MET A 1 22.90 9.35 -9.03
C MET A 1 22.67 10.33 -10.17
N ALA A 2 21.48 10.43 -10.70
CA ALA A 2 21.18 11.41 -11.77
C ALA A 2 20.99 12.79 -11.12
N LEU A 3 22.09 13.55 -11.00
CA LEU A 3 22.10 14.85 -10.30
C LEU A 3 21.18 15.90 -10.93
N HIS A 4 20.83 15.70 -12.21
CA HIS A 4 19.95 16.60 -12.97
C HIS A 4 18.51 16.05 -13.11
N ALA A 5 18.17 14.96 -12.40
CA ALA A 5 16.81 14.42 -12.43
C ALA A 5 15.84 15.40 -11.77
N LEU A 6 14.74 15.69 -12.44
CA LEU A 6 13.68 16.54 -11.89
C LEU A 6 12.89 15.82 -10.79
N SER A 7 12.59 14.53 -10.99
CA SER A 7 11.92 13.72 -9.99
C SER A 7 12.92 13.18 -8.95
N PRO A 8 12.64 13.31 -7.65
CA PRO A 8 13.46 12.70 -6.62
C PRO A 8 13.50 11.17 -6.71
N LEU A 9 12.48 10.53 -7.31
CA LEU A 9 12.42 9.08 -7.51
C LEU A 9 13.50 8.60 -8.50
N ASP A 10 13.84 9.41 -9.50
CA ASP A 10 14.89 9.11 -10.49
C ASP A 10 16.24 9.70 -10.10
N GLY A 11 16.29 10.56 -9.09
CA GLY A 11 17.52 11.18 -8.56
C GLY A 11 17.90 10.58 -7.20
N ARG A 12 17.49 11.25 -6.13
CA ARG A 12 17.86 10.95 -4.75
C ARG A 12 17.52 9.51 -4.32
N TYR A 13 16.35 9.02 -4.73
CA TYR A 13 15.78 7.74 -4.32
C TYR A 13 15.82 6.67 -5.42
N GLN A 14 16.65 6.88 -6.44
CA GLN A 14 16.70 5.99 -7.60
C GLN A 14 17.01 4.51 -7.27
N ASN A 15 17.73 4.25 -6.19
CA ASN A 15 18.08 2.89 -5.79
C ASN A 15 16.88 2.14 -5.18
N GLU A 16 16.13 2.83 -4.34
CA GLU A 16 14.92 2.28 -3.70
C GLU A 16 13.80 2.04 -4.71
N THR A 17 13.68 2.92 -5.71
CA THR A 17 12.63 2.86 -6.73
C THR A 17 13.02 2.07 -7.97
N ALA A 18 14.30 1.68 -8.11
CA ALA A 18 14.82 0.95 -9.27
C ALA A 18 13.96 -0.27 -9.68
N PRO A 19 13.45 -1.11 -8.76
CA PRO A 19 12.62 -2.27 -9.13
C PRO A 19 11.35 -1.90 -9.90
N LEU A 20 10.76 -0.71 -9.68
CA LEU A 20 9.57 -0.26 -10.40
C LEU A 20 9.84 0.16 -11.84
N ARG A 21 11.09 0.43 -12.21
CA ARG A 21 11.47 0.79 -13.59
C ARG A 21 11.20 -0.33 -14.59
N GLU A 22 11.25 -1.59 -14.13
CA GLU A 22 10.94 -2.77 -14.95
C GLU A 22 9.48 -2.80 -15.42
N TYR A 23 8.61 -1.97 -14.82
CA TYR A 23 7.17 -1.93 -15.09
C TYR A 23 6.70 -0.57 -15.62
N PHE A 24 7.27 0.54 -15.14
CA PHE A 24 6.72 1.88 -15.37
C PHE A 24 7.67 2.84 -16.09
N SER A 25 8.88 2.42 -16.48
CA SER A 25 9.72 3.22 -17.35
C SER A 25 9.18 3.21 -18.78
N GLU A 26 9.56 4.20 -19.59
CA GLU A 26 9.20 4.21 -21.01
C GLU A 26 9.75 2.97 -21.73
N TYR A 27 10.98 2.56 -21.40
CA TYR A 27 11.57 1.32 -21.89
C TYR A 27 10.68 0.10 -21.59
N ALA A 28 10.25 -0.06 -20.34
CA ALA A 28 9.39 -1.17 -19.93
C ALA A 28 8.04 -1.15 -20.66
N TYR A 29 7.48 0.02 -20.88
CA TYR A 29 6.22 0.18 -21.57
C TYR A 29 6.32 -0.15 -23.07
N LEU A 30 7.41 0.25 -23.73
CA LEU A 30 7.68 -0.13 -25.11
C LEU A 30 7.91 -1.64 -25.23
N ARG A 31 8.71 -2.23 -24.37
CA ARG A 31 8.95 -3.67 -24.32
C ARG A 31 7.65 -4.47 -24.15
N ALA A 32 6.80 -4.06 -23.22
CA ALA A 32 5.52 -4.74 -22.97
C ALA A 32 4.60 -4.71 -24.20
N ARG A 33 4.52 -3.58 -24.90
CA ARG A 33 3.71 -3.45 -26.11
C ARG A 33 4.25 -4.31 -27.27
N VAL A 34 5.57 -4.32 -27.49
CA VAL A 34 6.20 -5.20 -28.48
C VAL A 34 5.87 -6.66 -28.17
N ARG A 35 6.00 -7.06 -26.92
CA ARG A 35 5.66 -8.43 -26.49
C ARG A 35 4.20 -8.77 -26.76
N LEU A 36 3.28 -7.90 -26.43
CA LEU A 36 1.85 -8.11 -26.64
C LEU A 36 1.45 -8.23 -28.12
N GLU A 37 2.09 -7.45 -29.00
CA GLU A 37 1.89 -7.62 -30.46
C GLU A 37 2.33 -9.01 -30.93
N LEU A 38 3.41 -9.57 -30.37
CA LEU A 38 3.88 -10.92 -30.68
C LEU A 38 2.95 -12.00 -30.09
N ASP A 39 2.50 -11.81 -28.87
CA ASP A 39 1.54 -12.71 -28.24
C ASP A 39 0.23 -12.75 -29.05
N PHE A 40 -0.20 -11.58 -29.58
CA PHE A 40 -1.36 -11.49 -30.48
C PHE A 40 -1.12 -12.21 -31.81
N LEU A 41 0.04 -12.00 -32.46
CA LEU A 41 0.42 -12.75 -33.66
C LEU A 41 0.45 -14.26 -33.41
N SER A 42 0.98 -14.69 -32.27
CA SER A 42 0.98 -16.10 -31.86
C SER A 42 -0.42 -16.65 -31.68
N ALA A 43 -1.34 -15.86 -31.14
CA ALA A 43 -2.75 -16.24 -31.02
C ALA A 43 -3.43 -16.35 -32.39
N LEU A 44 -3.17 -15.42 -33.31
CA LEU A 44 -3.66 -15.52 -34.70
C LEU A 44 -3.13 -16.75 -35.44
N SER A 45 -1.88 -17.14 -35.14
CA SER A 45 -1.29 -18.39 -35.67
C SER A 45 -2.01 -19.64 -35.15
N LYS A 46 -2.29 -19.69 -33.86
CA LYS A 46 -3.07 -20.79 -33.26
C LYS A 46 -4.46 -20.94 -33.91
N MET A 47 -5.04 -19.84 -34.39
CA MET A 47 -6.32 -19.83 -35.11
C MET A 47 -6.19 -20.15 -36.61
N GLY A 48 -4.99 -20.32 -37.12
CA GLY A 48 -4.74 -20.63 -38.54
C GLY A 48 -4.75 -19.44 -39.49
N PHE A 49 -4.77 -18.18 -39.01
CA PHE A 49 -4.70 -17.01 -39.88
C PHE A 49 -3.32 -16.84 -40.50
N ILE A 50 -2.28 -17.20 -39.76
CA ILE A 50 -0.88 -17.10 -40.18
C ILE A 50 -0.16 -18.39 -39.84
N ARG A 51 0.98 -18.66 -40.49
CA ARG A 51 1.87 -19.70 -40.07
C ARG A 51 2.40 -19.51 -38.65
N ALA A 52 2.87 -20.56 -38.04
CA ALA A 52 3.55 -20.44 -36.75
C ALA A 52 4.77 -19.54 -36.86
N LEU A 53 4.97 -18.69 -35.84
CA LEU A 53 6.19 -17.92 -35.68
C LEU A 53 7.34 -18.90 -35.39
N THR A 54 8.49 -18.68 -36.04
CA THR A 54 9.67 -19.48 -35.79
C THR A 54 10.33 -19.09 -34.47
N ASN A 55 11.11 -20.03 -33.89
CA ASN A 55 11.87 -19.72 -32.68
C ASN A 55 12.82 -18.55 -32.86
N SER A 56 13.38 -18.33 -34.07
CA SER A 56 14.24 -17.19 -34.34
C SER A 56 13.49 -15.87 -34.38
N GLU A 57 12.25 -15.85 -34.88
CA GLU A 57 11.38 -14.66 -34.87
C GLU A 57 11.00 -14.27 -33.45
N LEU A 58 10.63 -15.24 -32.63
CA LEU A 58 10.32 -15.01 -31.21
C LEU A 58 11.56 -14.57 -30.43
N ALA A 59 12.67 -15.28 -30.57
CA ALA A 59 13.91 -14.98 -29.85
C ALA A 59 14.52 -13.62 -30.22
N SER A 60 14.38 -13.17 -31.48
CA SER A 60 14.86 -11.85 -31.91
C SER A 60 14.20 -10.68 -31.19
N LEU A 61 13.05 -10.93 -30.59
CA LEU A 61 12.20 -9.92 -29.92
C LEU A 61 12.12 -10.13 -28.39
N ASP A 62 12.49 -11.33 -27.90
CA ASP A 62 12.67 -11.58 -26.46
C ASP A 62 13.86 -10.80 -25.87
N LEU A 63 14.86 -10.47 -26.72
CA LEU A 63 16.02 -9.65 -26.36
C LEU A 63 15.79 -8.16 -26.70
N PHE A 64 14.69 -7.58 -26.21
CA PHE A 64 14.42 -6.14 -26.38
C PHE A 64 15.51 -5.31 -25.69
N THR A 65 16.15 -4.41 -26.43
CA THR A 65 17.30 -3.62 -26.00
C THR A 65 17.01 -2.12 -25.93
N ASP A 66 17.91 -1.35 -25.32
CA ASP A 66 17.84 0.11 -25.33
C ASP A 66 17.88 0.68 -26.77
N ASP A 67 18.60 0.03 -27.68
CA ASP A 67 18.67 0.46 -29.10
C ASP A 67 17.33 0.23 -29.80
N ASP A 68 16.62 -0.87 -29.49
CA ASP A 68 15.27 -1.10 -29.99
C ASP A 68 14.30 -0.03 -29.49
N ALA A 69 14.38 0.34 -28.22
CA ALA A 69 13.56 1.41 -27.64
C ALA A 69 13.84 2.75 -28.33
N ARG A 70 15.13 3.10 -28.56
CA ARG A 70 15.52 4.31 -29.31
C ARG A 70 14.99 4.30 -30.73
N LYS A 71 15.04 3.15 -31.41
CA LYS A 71 14.53 2.99 -32.77
C LYS A 71 13.03 3.24 -32.84
N ILE A 72 12.25 2.71 -31.90
CA ILE A 72 10.81 2.99 -31.80
C ILE A 72 10.57 4.48 -31.60
N GLN A 73 11.33 5.14 -30.72
CA GLN A 73 11.21 6.60 -30.50
C GLN A 73 11.57 7.42 -31.76
N GLU A 74 12.50 6.95 -32.60
CA GLU A 74 12.78 7.59 -33.89
C GLU A 74 11.57 7.52 -34.82
N TYR A 75 10.90 6.37 -34.92
CA TYR A 75 9.64 6.24 -35.65
C TYR A 75 8.57 7.15 -35.08
N GLU A 76 8.42 7.21 -33.77
CA GLU A 76 7.41 8.06 -33.12
C GLU A 76 7.62 9.55 -33.39
N ARG A 77 8.88 10.03 -33.49
CA ARG A 77 9.16 11.43 -33.83
C ARG A 77 8.59 11.81 -35.21
N THR A 78 8.52 10.88 -36.16
CA THR A 78 7.98 11.06 -37.49
C THR A 78 6.47 10.83 -37.51
N THR A 79 5.99 9.72 -36.95
CA THR A 79 4.60 9.31 -37.00
C THR A 79 3.70 10.10 -36.07
N LYS A 80 4.26 10.68 -35.00
CA LYS A 80 3.56 11.32 -33.89
C LYS A 80 2.52 10.38 -33.22
N HIS A 81 2.82 9.06 -33.28
CA HIS A 81 1.95 8.02 -32.76
C HIS A 81 2.76 6.84 -32.24
N ASP A 82 2.72 6.62 -30.94
CA ASP A 82 3.55 5.65 -30.19
C ASP A 82 3.32 4.19 -30.63
N VAL A 83 2.06 3.73 -30.68
CA VAL A 83 1.77 2.33 -31.08
C VAL A 83 2.05 2.11 -32.57
N LYS A 84 1.82 3.10 -33.44
CA LYS A 84 2.20 3.00 -34.86
C LYS A 84 3.70 2.89 -35.06
N ALA A 85 4.47 3.51 -34.20
CA ALA A 85 5.93 3.38 -34.19
C ALA A 85 6.37 1.93 -33.91
N ILE A 86 5.67 1.24 -32.99
CA ILE A 86 5.89 -0.19 -32.69
C ILE A 86 5.57 -1.06 -33.91
N GLU A 87 4.47 -0.80 -34.63
CA GLU A 87 4.17 -1.54 -35.86
C GLU A 87 5.31 -1.41 -36.90
N TYR A 88 5.86 -0.19 -37.09
CA TYR A 88 6.97 -0.01 -38.02
C TYR A 88 8.24 -0.72 -37.57
N PHE A 89 8.55 -0.67 -36.27
CA PHE A 89 9.66 -1.43 -35.70
C PHE A 89 9.49 -2.93 -35.93
N LEU A 90 8.31 -3.49 -35.70
CA LEU A 90 8.04 -4.92 -35.91
C LEU A 90 8.12 -5.33 -37.37
N ARG A 91 7.72 -4.44 -38.33
CA ARG A 91 7.90 -4.69 -39.76
C ARG A 91 9.37 -4.79 -40.21
N GLU A 92 10.28 -4.12 -39.53
CA GLU A 92 11.73 -4.28 -39.81
C GLU A 92 12.29 -5.60 -39.27
N ARG A 93 11.64 -6.18 -38.27
CA ARG A 93 12.11 -7.39 -37.57
C ARG A 93 11.42 -8.67 -38.03
N LEU A 94 10.27 -8.55 -38.62
CA LEU A 94 9.45 -9.67 -39.07
C LEU A 94 9.39 -9.73 -40.61
N PRO A 95 9.25 -10.95 -41.18
CA PRO A 95 9.18 -11.10 -42.63
C PRO A 95 7.91 -10.49 -43.23
N PRO A 96 7.95 -10.09 -44.51
CA PRO A 96 6.86 -9.31 -45.14
C PRO A 96 5.48 -9.97 -45.10
N GLU A 97 5.40 -11.32 -45.09
CA GLU A 97 4.14 -12.04 -45.03
C GLU A 97 3.40 -11.88 -43.68
N LEU A 98 4.11 -11.49 -42.62
CA LEU A 98 3.50 -11.19 -41.31
C LEU A 98 3.06 -9.73 -41.15
N HIS A 99 3.54 -8.83 -42.01
CA HIS A 99 3.26 -7.38 -41.87
C HIS A 99 1.78 -7.02 -41.87
N PRO A 100 0.88 -7.66 -42.67
CA PRO A 100 -0.55 -7.36 -42.62
C PRO A 100 -1.24 -7.73 -41.30
N TRP A 101 -0.63 -8.58 -40.51
CA TRP A 101 -1.20 -9.14 -39.28
C TRP A 101 -0.71 -8.44 -38.00
N ILE A 102 0.34 -7.60 -38.12
CA ILE A 102 0.77 -6.75 -37.01
C ILE A 102 -0.35 -5.76 -36.70
N HIS A 103 -0.79 -5.74 -35.44
CA HIS A 103 -1.89 -4.86 -34.99
C HIS A 103 -3.23 -5.08 -35.73
N PHE A 104 -3.45 -6.30 -36.25
CA PHE A 104 -4.62 -6.65 -37.08
C PHE A 104 -5.93 -6.49 -36.31
N GLY A 105 -6.77 -5.54 -36.77
CA GLY A 105 -8.08 -5.27 -36.16
C GLY A 105 -8.08 -4.65 -34.78
N LEU A 106 -6.91 -4.36 -34.21
CA LEU A 106 -6.75 -3.76 -32.89
C LEU A 106 -6.84 -2.24 -32.92
N THR A 107 -6.98 -1.66 -31.76
CA THR A 107 -6.72 -0.25 -31.48
C THR A 107 -5.59 -0.12 -30.47
N SER A 108 -4.91 1.03 -30.43
CA SER A 108 -3.80 1.27 -29.50
C SER A 108 -4.16 0.97 -28.04
N GLU A 109 -5.40 1.24 -27.64
CA GLU A 109 -5.86 1.01 -26.27
C GLU A 109 -6.03 -0.47 -25.92
N ASP A 110 -6.21 -1.36 -26.91
CA ASP A 110 -6.19 -2.80 -26.65
C ASP A 110 -4.82 -3.22 -26.10
N ILE A 111 -3.74 -2.76 -26.75
CA ILE A 111 -2.37 -3.04 -26.32
C ILE A 111 -1.99 -2.24 -25.06
N ASN A 112 -2.36 -0.98 -24.98
CA ASN A 112 -2.03 -0.08 -23.88
C ASN A 112 -2.62 -0.55 -22.55
N THR A 113 -3.92 -0.93 -22.53
CA THR A 113 -4.58 -1.36 -21.30
C THR A 113 -4.06 -2.69 -20.81
N ILE A 114 -3.80 -3.64 -21.71
CA ILE A 114 -3.21 -4.93 -21.33
C ILE A 114 -1.81 -4.73 -20.76
N ALA A 115 -0.94 -3.94 -21.43
CA ALA A 115 0.41 -3.66 -20.95
C ALA A 115 0.43 -3.03 -19.55
N GLN A 116 -0.45 -2.07 -19.31
CA GLN A 116 -0.55 -1.39 -18.01
C GLN A 116 -1.18 -2.26 -16.94
N ALA A 117 -2.19 -3.08 -17.26
CA ALA A 117 -2.77 -4.04 -16.32
C ALA A 117 -1.73 -5.07 -15.84
N ILE A 118 -0.91 -5.58 -16.76
CA ILE A 118 0.22 -6.47 -16.43
C ILE A 118 1.23 -5.74 -15.54
N ALA A 119 1.61 -4.50 -15.87
CA ALA A 119 2.55 -3.71 -15.09
C ALA A 119 2.04 -3.45 -13.66
N LEU A 120 0.76 -3.12 -13.49
CA LEU A 120 0.13 -2.92 -12.19
C LEU A 120 0.10 -4.23 -11.38
N ARG A 121 -0.33 -5.34 -11.99
CA ARG A 121 -0.37 -6.65 -11.34
C ARG A 121 1.02 -7.11 -10.91
N ASP A 122 1.98 -7.13 -11.83
CA ASP A 122 3.31 -7.70 -11.59
C ASP A 122 4.12 -6.84 -10.62
N SER A 123 4.02 -5.51 -10.68
CA SER A 123 4.65 -4.61 -9.71
C SER A 123 4.03 -4.75 -8.32
N ARG A 124 2.70 -4.93 -8.23
CA ARG A 124 2.03 -5.27 -6.97
C ARG A 124 2.60 -6.55 -6.37
N ASP A 125 2.61 -7.64 -7.15
CA ASP A 125 2.93 -8.97 -6.66
C ASP A 125 4.41 -9.16 -6.36
N ARG A 126 5.29 -8.57 -7.18
CA ARG A 126 6.74 -8.79 -7.09
C ARG A 126 7.49 -7.72 -6.32
N ILE A 127 6.92 -6.53 -6.15
CA ILE A 127 7.63 -5.39 -5.53
C ILE A 127 6.87 -4.88 -4.30
N LEU A 128 5.59 -4.46 -4.46
CA LEU A 128 4.87 -3.79 -3.38
C LEU A 128 4.50 -4.75 -2.26
N LEU A 129 3.90 -5.90 -2.57
CA LEU A 129 3.47 -6.87 -1.56
C LEU A 129 4.62 -7.43 -0.73
N PRO A 130 5.78 -7.83 -1.29
CA PRO A 130 6.91 -8.28 -0.49
C PRO A 130 7.42 -7.23 0.51
N VAL A 131 7.48 -5.96 0.11
CA VAL A 131 7.88 -4.86 1.02
C VAL A 131 6.83 -4.63 2.08
N PHE A 132 5.55 -4.66 1.72
CA PHE A 132 4.45 -4.50 2.66
C PHE A 132 4.39 -5.64 3.68
N ASP A 133 4.59 -6.89 3.23
CA ASP A 133 4.66 -8.06 4.10
C ASP A 133 5.83 -7.99 5.08
N SER A 134 6.99 -7.54 4.61
CA SER A 134 8.16 -7.31 5.47
C SER A 134 7.84 -6.31 6.59
N PHE A 135 7.15 -5.22 6.26
CA PHE A 135 6.73 -4.23 7.26
C PHE A 135 5.72 -4.82 8.27
N ILE A 136 4.71 -5.57 7.81
CA ILE A 136 3.74 -6.24 8.71
C ILE A 136 4.44 -7.22 9.65
N ILE A 137 5.45 -7.95 9.15
CA ILE A 137 6.27 -8.86 9.98
C ILE A 137 7.03 -8.07 11.05
N SER A 138 7.64 -6.94 10.72
CA SER A 138 8.33 -6.08 11.69
C SER A 138 7.37 -5.56 12.77
N LEU A 139 6.17 -5.11 12.39
CA LEU A 139 5.12 -4.71 13.33
C LEU A 139 4.71 -5.85 14.25
N ARG A 140 4.52 -7.05 13.71
CA ARG A 140 4.13 -8.24 14.49
C ARG A 140 5.19 -8.62 15.52
N ASN A 141 6.46 -8.62 15.11
CA ASN A 141 7.57 -8.90 16.01
C ASN A 141 7.64 -7.89 17.15
N PHE A 142 7.45 -6.61 16.85
CA PHE A 142 7.42 -5.54 17.85
C PHE A 142 6.22 -5.69 18.79
N ALA A 143 5.02 -5.93 18.28
CA ALA A 143 3.81 -6.14 19.08
C ALA A 143 3.98 -7.34 20.05
N LYS A 144 4.56 -8.45 19.58
CA LYS A 144 4.86 -9.61 20.40
C LYS A 144 5.89 -9.34 21.48
N LYS A 145 6.97 -8.63 21.15
CA LYS A 145 8.02 -8.26 22.10
C LYS A 145 7.42 -7.48 23.27
N TYR A 146 6.52 -6.56 23.02
CA TYR A 146 5.94 -5.65 24.01
C TYR A 146 4.47 -5.96 24.37
N ARG A 147 3.99 -7.19 24.11
CA ARG A 147 2.59 -7.58 24.34
C ARG A 147 2.11 -7.42 25.77
N ALA A 148 3.02 -7.57 26.74
CA ALA A 148 2.75 -7.48 28.15
C ALA A 148 3.27 -6.20 28.81
N LEU A 149 3.80 -5.24 28.03
CA LEU A 149 4.28 -3.97 28.56
C LEU A 149 3.10 -3.02 28.78
N PRO A 150 2.66 -2.79 30.03
CA PRO A 150 1.57 -1.88 30.34
C PRO A 150 1.95 -0.44 29.98
N MET A 151 1.02 0.29 29.41
CA MET A 151 1.21 1.65 28.95
C MET A 151 -0.03 2.49 29.24
N LEU A 152 0.16 3.73 29.65
CA LEU A 152 -0.90 4.70 29.81
C LEU A 152 -1.51 5.03 28.44
N ALA A 153 -2.80 4.69 28.22
CA ALA A 153 -3.49 5.20 27.05
C ALA A 153 -3.94 6.64 27.24
N ARG A 154 -4.07 7.36 26.14
CA ARG A 154 -4.57 8.74 26.13
C ARG A 154 -5.75 8.87 25.18
N THR A 155 -6.86 9.37 25.70
CA THR A 155 -8.00 9.77 24.88
C THR A 155 -8.19 11.28 24.97
N HIS A 156 -8.42 11.94 23.86
CA HIS A 156 -8.43 13.42 23.82
C HIS A 156 -7.15 14.05 24.38
N GLY A 157 -6.01 13.35 24.32
CA GLY A 157 -4.74 13.77 24.90
C GLY A 157 -4.64 13.66 26.43
N GLN A 158 -5.70 13.16 27.11
CA GLN A 158 -5.74 13.01 28.56
C GLN A 158 -5.44 11.57 28.99
N PRO A 159 -4.84 11.35 30.17
CA PRO A 159 -4.69 10.03 30.77
C PRO A 159 -6.00 9.26 30.80
N ALA A 160 -5.97 8.03 30.29
CA ALA A 160 -7.10 7.12 30.22
C ALA A 160 -6.71 5.76 30.80
N VAL A 161 -7.60 4.77 30.68
CA VAL A 161 -7.32 3.41 31.17
C VAL A 161 -6.07 2.82 30.54
N PRO A 162 -5.30 1.97 31.26
CA PRO A 162 -4.11 1.35 30.72
C PRO A 162 -4.41 0.41 29.55
N THR A 163 -3.44 0.31 28.66
CA THR A 163 -3.35 -0.66 27.57
C THR A 163 -1.98 -1.35 27.63
N THR A 164 -1.57 -2.07 26.59
CA THR A 164 -0.18 -2.48 26.40
C THR A 164 0.38 -1.91 25.11
N LEU A 165 1.68 -1.64 25.05
CA LEU A 165 2.34 -1.15 23.84
C LEU A 165 2.13 -2.13 22.68
N GLY A 166 2.20 -3.44 22.94
CA GLY A 166 1.95 -4.46 21.91
C GLY A 166 0.54 -4.39 21.35
N LYS A 167 -0.47 -4.15 22.21
CA LYS A 167 -1.88 -4.04 21.76
C LYS A 167 -2.12 -2.80 20.92
N GLU A 168 -1.48 -1.68 21.19
CA GLU A 168 -1.55 -0.49 20.35
C GLU A 168 -1.05 -0.78 18.92
N ILE A 169 0.09 -1.45 18.80
CA ILE A 169 0.61 -1.86 17.48
C ILE A 169 -0.28 -2.91 16.81
N ALA A 170 -0.91 -3.81 17.59
CA ALA A 170 -1.84 -4.82 17.08
C ALA A 170 -3.03 -4.23 16.31
N VAL A 171 -3.49 -3.04 16.67
CA VAL A 171 -4.55 -2.33 15.96
C VAL A 171 -4.16 -2.05 14.50
N TYR A 172 -2.93 -1.57 14.28
CA TYR A 172 -2.41 -1.31 12.93
C TYR A 172 -2.25 -2.61 12.14
N ILE A 173 -1.74 -3.67 12.76
CA ILE A 173 -1.60 -4.98 12.10
C ILE A 173 -2.96 -5.48 11.61
N ALA A 174 -4.00 -5.43 12.43
CA ALA A 174 -5.33 -5.87 12.07
C ALA A 174 -5.93 -5.06 10.91
N ARG A 175 -5.73 -3.73 10.91
CA ARG A 175 -6.17 -2.83 9.82
C ARG A 175 -5.43 -3.15 8.52
N LEU A 176 -4.09 -3.25 8.58
CA LEU A 176 -3.24 -3.49 7.42
C LEU A 176 -3.44 -4.87 6.79
N ARG A 177 -3.73 -5.91 7.59
CA ARG A 177 -4.08 -7.24 7.06
C ARG A 177 -5.34 -7.22 6.20
N LYS A 178 -6.36 -6.44 6.56
CA LYS A 178 -7.56 -6.25 5.74
C LYS A 178 -7.22 -5.60 4.41
N CYS A 179 -6.46 -4.50 4.44
CA CYS A 179 -6.00 -3.82 3.22
C CYS A 179 -5.16 -4.75 2.33
N ARG A 180 -4.26 -5.53 2.93
CA ARG A 180 -3.47 -6.53 2.21
C ARG A 180 -4.34 -7.54 1.47
N THR A 181 -5.39 -8.03 2.13
CA THR A 181 -6.32 -8.99 1.53
C THR A 181 -7.03 -8.37 0.32
N GLU A 182 -7.46 -7.12 0.41
CA GLU A 182 -8.07 -6.42 -0.72
C GLU A 182 -7.08 -6.23 -1.87
N ILE A 183 -5.85 -5.81 -1.58
CA ILE A 183 -4.80 -5.59 -2.58
C ILE A 183 -4.42 -6.89 -3.30
N VAL A 184 -4.18 -7.98 -2.57
CA VAL A 184 -3.74 -9.26 -3.16
C VAL A 184 -4.84 -9.93 -3.99
N ASN A 185 -6.09 -9.81 -3.57
CA ASN A 185 -7.22 -10.42 -4.25
C ASN A 185 -7.73 -9.62 -5.45
N HIS A 186 -7.22 -8.40 -5.66
CA HIS A 186 -7.63 -7.58 -6.78
C HIS A 186 -7.22 -8.22 -8.12
N ARG A 187 -8.18 -8.38 -9.04
CA ARG A 187 -7.97 -8.87 -10.40
C ARG A 187 -8.07 -7.70 -11.36
N PHE A 188 -6.99 -7.42 -12.10
CA PHE A 188 -6.96 -6.30 -13.04
C PHE A 188 -7.69 -6.65 -14.32
N GLU A 189 -8.62 -5.78 -14.72
CA GLU A 189 -9.31 -5.87 -16.00
C GLU A 189 -8.46 -5.33 -17.14
N ALA A 190 -8.68 -5.89 -18.33
CA ALA A 190 -8.16 -5.41 -19.59
C ALA A 190 -9.20 -5.60 -20.70
N LYS A 191 -8.99 -4.96 -21.84
CA LYS A 191 -9.86 -5.08 -23.02
C LYS A 191 -9.06 -5.45 -24.27
N LEU A 192 -9.72 -6.18 -25.17
CA LEU A 192 -9.31 -6.40 -26.56
C LEU A 192 -10.58 -6.42 -27.42
N THR A 193 -11.14 -5.23 -27.66
CA THR A 193 -12.48 -5.06 -28.24
C THR A 193 -12.50 -4.10 -29.44
N GLY A 194 -11.32 -3.62 -29.88
CA GLY A 194 -11.15 -2.75 -31.03
C GLY A 194 -11.52 -1.29 -30.77
N ALA A 195 -11.65 -0.54 -31.86
CA ALA A 195 -11.65 0.94 -31.88
C ALA A 195 -12.78 1.60 -31.06
N VAL A 196 -13.91 0.96 -30.88
CA VAL A 196 -15.06 1.49 -30.11
C VAL A 196 -15.74 0.42 -29.25
N GLY A 197 -15.09 -0.71 -29.03
CA GLY A 197 -15.62 -1.78 -28.18
C GLY A 197 -16.51 -2.80 -28.88
N ASN A 198 -16.58 -2.83 -30.20
CA ASN A 198 -17.53 -3.64 -30.95
C ASN A 198 -16.87 -4.66 -31.88
N PHE A 199 -15.55 -4.86 -31.84
CA PHE A 199 -14.80 -5.76 -32.73
C PHE A 199 -15.00 -5.50 -34.23
N ASN A 200 -15.35 -4.29 -34.65
CA ASN A 200 -15.80 -3.96 -35.99
C ASN A 200 -14.85 -4.46 -37.09
N ALA A 201 -13.54 -4.18 -36.96
CA ALA A 201 -12.57 -4.56 -37.97
C ALA A 201 -12.37 -6.09 -38.03
N LEU A 202 -12.30 -6.75 -36.88
CA LEU A 202 -12.16 -8.21 -36.77
C LEU A 202 -13.40 -8.93 -37.33
N GLN A 203 -14.61 -8.48 -36.99
CA GLN A 203 -15.85 -9.03 -37.51
C GLN A 203 -16.00 -8.84 -39.03
N ALA A 204 -15.61 -7.66 -39.54
CA ALA A 204 -15.65 -7.41 -40.98
C ALA A 204 -14.66 -8.29 -41.75
N ALA A 205 -13.46 -8.49 -41.20
CA ALA A 205 -12.40 -9.28 -41.85
C ALA A 205 -12.65 -10.79 -41.78
N ALA A 206 -13.19 -11.31 -40.66
CA ALA A 206 -13.44 -12.73 -40.45
C ALA A 206 -14.74 -12.95 -39.64
N PRO A 207 -15.91 -12.81 -40.26
CA PRO A 207 -17.21 -12.86 -39.58
C PRO A 207 -17.58 -14.27 -39.05
N HIS A 208 -16.86 -15.30 -39.46
CA HIS A 208 -17.06 -16.68 -39.02
C HIS A 208 -16.34 -17.00 -37.68
N VAL A 209 -15.53 -16.05 -37.19
CA VAL A 209 -14.77 -16.22 -35.95
C VAL A 209 -15.53 -15.64 -34.77
N ASP A 210 -15.56 -16.35 -33.66
CA ASP A 210 -16.06 -15.83 -32.40
C ASP A 210 -14.96 -14.96 -31.71
N TRP A 211 -14.92 -13.69 -32.14
CA TRP A 211 -13.94 -12.72 -31.59
C TRP A 211 -14.18 -12.37 -30.15
N VAL A 212 -15.38 -12.56 -29.63
CA VAL A 212 -15.70 -12.35 -28.21
C VAL A 212 -14.99 -13.40 -27.37
N SER A 213 -15.21 -14.68 -27.64
CA SER A 213 -14.53 -15.78 -26.96
C SER A 213 -13.02 -15.75 -27.15
N PHE A 214 -12.54 -15.32 -28.32
CA PHE A 214 -11.10 -15.10 -28.56
C PHE A 214 -10.52 -14.05 -27.61
N SER A 215 -11.17 -12.89 -27.49
CA SER A 215 -10.74 -11.80 -26.63
C SER A 215 -10.69 -12.22 -25.16
N GLU A 216 -11.73 -12.93 -24.69
CA GLU A 216 -11.78 -13.47 -23.33
C GLU A 216 -10.61 -14.40 -23.06
N THR A 217 -10.42 -15.38 -23.93
CA THR A 217 -9.34 -16.38 -23.80
C THR A 217 -7.96 -15.70 -23.81
N PHE A 218 -7.72 -14.78 -24.74
CA PHE A 218 -6.45 -14.07 -24.86
C PHE A 218 -6.10 -13.30 -23.60
N ILE A 219 -7.05 -12.55 -23.02
CA ILE A 219 -6.85 -11.77 -21.80
C ILE A 219 -6.65 -12.69 -20.58
N GLN A 220 -7.42 -13.77 -20.50
CA GLN A 220 -7.29 -14.76 -19.41
C GLN A 220 -5.95 -15.51 -19.45
N GLU A 221 -5.44 -15.87 -20.63
CA GLU A 221 -4.11 -16.48 -20.78
C GLU A 221 -2.98 -15.56 -20.28
N LEU A 222 -3.19 -14.24 -20.32
CA LEU A 222 -2.29 -13.23 -19.74
C LEU A 222 -2.47 -13.04 -18.22
N GLY A 223 -3.41 -13.76 -17.59
CA GLY A 223 -3.69 -13.68 -16.15
C GLY A 223 -4.45 -12.42 -15.74
N LEU A 224 -5.26 -11.87 -16.64
CA LEU A 224 -6.09 -10.67 -16.43
C LEU A 224 -7.59 -11.04 -16.54
N GLU A 225 -8.46 -10.13 -16.10
CA GLU A 225 -9.91 -10.27 -16.25
C GLU A 225 -10.37 -9.57 -17.56
N PRO A 226 -11.10 -10.25 -18.45
CA PRO A 226 -11.60 -9.63 -19.67
C PRO A 226 -12.77 -8.71 -19.38
N ASN A 227 -12.72 -7.48 -19.89
CA ASN A 227 -13.87 -6.58 -19.93
C ASN A 227 -14.30 -6.39 -21.38
N LEU A 228 -15.47 -6.92 -21.73
CA LEU A 228 -16.02 -6.89 -23.07
C LEU A 228 -16.94 -5.68 -23.34
N VAL A 229 -17.42 -5.03 -22.26
CA VAL A 229 -18.34 -3.89 -22.37
C VAL A 229 -17.56 -2.60 -22.24
N THR A 230 -17.00 -2.14 -23.33
CA THR A 230 -16.06 -1.01 -23.35
C THR A 230 -16.41 -0.01 -24.48
N THR A 231 -15.73 1.11 -24.46
CA THR A 231 -15.63 2.01 -25.64
C THR A 231 -14.29 1.80 -26.33
N GLN A 232 -13.61 2.83 -26.79
CA GLN A 232 -12.21 2.68 -27.22
C GLN A 232 -11.30 2.42 -26.03
N ILE A 233 -11.64 2.97 -24.86
CA ILE A 233 -10.90 2.76 -23.61
C ILE A 233 -11.59 1.72 -22.73
N LEU A 234 -10.81 1.13 -21.84
CA LEU A 234 -11.31 0.38 -20.69
C LEU A 234 -12.03 1.35 -19.74
N PRO A 235 -13.23 1.03 -19.21
CA PRO A 235 -13.72 1.67 -17.99
C PRO A 235 -12.77 1.36 -16.85
N TYR A 236 -12.19 2.40 -16.24
CA TYR A 236 -11.12 2.19 -15.23
C TYR A 236 -11.65 1.91 -13.83
N ASP A 237 -12.94 1.65 -13.65
CA ASP A 237 -13.58 1.43 -12.35
C ASP A 237 -12.91 0.33 -11.54
N ASN A 238 -12.47 -0.74 -12.21
CA ASN A 238 -11.72 -1.82 -11.59
C ASN A 238 -10.36 -1.35 -11.06
N TRP A 239 -9.56 -0.64 -11.86
CA TRP A 239 -8.24 -0.14 -11.44
C TRP A 239 -8.36 0.89 -10.32
N ILE A 240 -9.43 1.70 -10.34
CA ILE A 240 -9.71 2.68 -9.29
C ILE A 240 -9.89 2.00 -7.94
N ARG A 241 -10.57 0.85 -7.87
CA ARG A 241 -10.70 0.09 -6.62
C ARG A 241 -9.34 -0.32 -6.04
N TYR A 242 -8.41 -0.71 -6.90
CA TYR A 242 -7.03 -0.98 -6.48
C TYR A 242 -6.34 0.29 -5.92
N PHE A 243 -6.45 1.41 -6.61
CA PHE A 243 -5.88 2.68 -6.14
C PHE A 243 -6.52 3.18 -4.86
N GLN A 244 -7.82 2.95 -4.65
CA GLN A 244 -8.52 3.25 -3.41
C GLN A 244 -8.00 2.37 -2.25
N SER A 245 -7.78 1.08 -2.49
CA SER A 245 -7.19 0.19 -1.47
C SER A 245 -5.79 0.65 -1.06
N LEU A 246 -4.97 1.11 -2.01
CA LEU A 246 -3.66 1.72 -1.72
C LEU A 246 -3.80 3.04 -0.94
N GLU A 247 -4.74 3.90 -1.32
CA GLU A 247 -4.99 5.17 -0.64
C GLU A 247 -5.39 4.97 0.82
N VAL A 248 -6.29 4.01 1.09
CA VAL A 248 -6.69 3.65 2.46
C VAL A 248 -5.50 3.08 3.24
N THR A 249 -4.72 2.19 2.62
CA THR A 249 -3.50 1.63 3.22
C THR A 249 -2.52 2.74 3.62
N ASN A 250 -2.23 3.65 2.70
CA ASN A 250 -1.33 4.78 2.94
C ASN A 250 -1.87 5.73 4.00
N SER A 251 -3.18 5.91 4.11
CA SER A 251 -3.82 6.73 5.16
C SER A 251 -3.68 6.08 6.54
N ILE A 252 -3.82 4.76 6.65
CA ILE A 252 -3.57 4.01 7.88
C ILE A 252 -2.08 4.12 8.29
N LEU A 253 -1.18 4.06 7.32
CA LEU A 253 0.25 4.20 7.57
C LEU A 253 0.65 5.64 7.95
N THR A 254 -0.07 6.64 7.46
CA THR A 254 0.10 8.04 7.91
C THR A 254 -0.29 8.19 9.38
N ASP A 255 -1.45 7.64 9.78
CA ASP A 255 -1.91 7.56 11.18
C ASP A 255 -0.84 6.88 12.06
N TYR A 256 -0.31 5.75 11.61
CA TYR A 256 0.78 5.04 12.27
C TYR A 256 2.06 5.89 12.43
N THR A 257 2.49 6.59 11.38
CA THR A 257 3.71 7.43 11.46
C THR A 257 3.57 8.55 12.46
N GLN A 258 2.39 9.17 12.54
CA GLN A 258 2.10 10.25 13.49
C GLN A 258 2.09 9.75 14.93
N ASP A 259 1.53 8.57 15.20
CA ASP A 259 1.58 7.98 16.53
C ASP A 259 3.01 7.58 16.94
N MET A 260 3.79 6.97 16.04
CA MET A 260 5.19 6.64 16.33
C MET A 260 6.03 7.90 16.61
N TRP A 261 5.85 8.95 15.80
CA TRP A 261 6.48 10.22 16.03
C TRP A 261 6.11 10.80 17.40
N ARG A 262 4.84 10.69 17.79
CA ARG A 262 4.33 11.16 19.08
C ARG A 262 4.94 10.38 20.23
N TYR A 263 4.96 9.05 20.18
CA TYR A 263 5.57 8.23 21.22
C TYR A 263 7.09 8.47 21.36
N ILE A 264 7.78 8.76 20.25
CA ILE A 264 9.20 9.17 20.29
C ILE A 264 9.32 10.55 20.97
N SER A 265 8.47 11.51 20.64
CA SER A 265 8.46 12.84 21.23
C SER A 265 8.19 12.82 22.74
N GLU A 266 7.34 11.92 23.22
CA GLU A 266 7.02 11.73 24.64
C GLU A 266 8.06 10.86 25.37
N GLY A 267 9.03 10.29 24.65
CA GLY A 267 10.09 9.44 25.20
C GLY A 267 9.65 8.01 25.52
N TYR A 268 8.48 7.58 25.05
CA TYR A 268 8.04 6.18 25.20
C TYR A 268 8.80 5.25 24.28
N LEU A 269 9.18 5.77 23.11
CA LEU A 269 9.98 5.05 22.14
C LEU A 269 11.32 5.76 21.91
N LYS A 270 12.36 4.97 21.71
CA LYS A 270 13.71 5.43 21.38
C LYS A 270 14.14 4.87 20.04
N GLN A 271 14.98 5.61 19.33
CA GLN A 271 15.61 5.13 18.12
C GLN A 271 17.06 4.74 18.42
N ALA A 272 17.46 3.55 17.93
CA ALA A 272 18.84 3.09 18.04
C ALA A 272 19.79 4.03 17.28
N VAL A 273 20.90 4.40 17.93
CA VAL A 273 21.98 5.19 17.34
C VAL A 273 22.84 4.28 16.48
N ILE A 274 23.03 4.66 15.22
CA ILE A 274 23.94 3.94 14.32
C ILE A 274 25.27 4.68 14.24
N ALA A 275 26.35 3.99 14.50
CA ALA A 275 27.69 4.56 14.45
C ALA A 275 27.99 5.19 13.07
N GLY A 276 28.41 6.44 13.05
CA GLY A 276 28.72 7.19 11.83
C GLY A 276 27.55 7.98 11.24
N GLU A 277 26.32 7.84 11.74
CA GLU A 277 25.20 8.69 11.34
C GLU A 277 25.22 10.01 12.14
N VAL A 278 24.91 11.12 11.46
CA VAL A 278 24.79 12.45 12.08
C VAL A 278 23.31 12.81 12.17
N GLY A 279 22.76 12.81 13.38
CA GLY A 279 21.36 13.13 13.61
C GLY A 279 21.02 14.62 13.46
N SER A 280 22.00 15.50 13.73
CA SER A 280 21.88 16.97 13.60
C SER A 280 23.25 17.57 13.33
N SER A 281 23.33 18.56 12.45
CA SER A 281 24.56 19.29 12.16
C SER A 281 25.03 20.20 13.32
N THR A 282 24.13 20.53 14.25
CA THR A 282 24.39 21.48 15.34
C THR A 282 24.11 20.94 16.74
N MET A 283 23.35 19.86 16.86
CA MET A 283 22.93 19.26 18.13
C MET A 283 23.34 17.77 18.17
N PRO A 284 24.56 17.46 18.66
CA PRO A 284 25.13 16.11 18.54
C PRO A 284 24.37 15.02 19.32
N GLN A 285 23.60 15.42 20.34
CA GLN A 285 22.80 14.50 21.17
C GLN A 285 21.49 14.07 20.52
N LYS A 286 21.11 14.66 19.38
CA LYS A 286 19.77 14.52 18.79
C LYS A 286 19.69 13.35 17.81
N VAL A 287 18.73 12.45 18.01
CA VAL A 287 18.38 11.38 17.08
C VAL A 287 16.96 11.64 16.57
N ASN A 288 16.84 11.98 15.27
CA ASN A 288 15.56 12.36 14.69
C ASN A 288 14.81 11.14 14.12
N PRO A 289 13.47 11.11 14.19
CA PRO A 289 12.64 10.05 13.60
C PRO A 289 12.49 10.20 12.07
N ILE A 290 13.59 10.43 11.35
CA ILE A 290 13.60 10.80 9.93
C ILE A 290 12.93 9.79 9.00
N HIS A 291 12.92 8.51 9.38
CA HIS A 291 12.28 7.47 8.59
C HIS A 291 10.75 7.59 8.63
N PHE A 292 10.17 7.90 9.79
CA PHE A 292 8.74 8.12 9.93
C PHE A 292 8.31 9.42 9.24
N GLU A 293 9.07 10.50 9.41
CA GLU A 293 8.83 11.80 8.73
C GLU A 293 8.92 11.66 7.20
N ASN A 294 9.93 10.96 6.70
CA ASN A 294 10.08 10.68 5.27
C ASN A 294 8.91 9.82 4.74
N ALA A 295 8.50 8.81 5.50
CA ALA A 295 7.35 7.99 5.14
C ALA A 295 6.07 8.83 5.07
N GLU A 296 5.78 9.64 6.08
CA GLU A 296 4.59 10.52 6.11
C GLU A 296 4.54 11.43 4.88
N GLY A 297 5.65 12.10 4.55
CA GLY A 297 5.74 12.98 3.39
C GLY A 297 5.47 12.23 2.07
N ASN A 298 6.07 11.05 1.89
CA ASN A 298 5.87 10.24 0.67
C ASN A 298 4.46 9.66 0.58
N LEU A 299 3.85 9.22 1.68
CA LEU A 299 2.45 8.77 1.73
C LEU A 299 1.49 9.88 1.29
N GLY A 300 1.75 11.11 1.74
CA GLY A 300 0.97 12.29 1.34
C GLY A 300 1.02 12.57 -0.16
N VAL A 301 2.22 12.53 -0.76
CA VAL A 301 2.40 12.71 -2.22
C VAL A 301 1.73 11.57 -2.99
N ALA A 302 1.94 10.33 -2.58
CA ALA A 302 1.29 9.16 -3.20
C ALA A 302 -0.24 9.31 -3.19
N ASN A 303 -0.82 9.63 -2.03
CA ASN A 303 -2.27 9.77 -1.88
C ASN A 303 -2.85 10.93 -2.69
N ALA A 304 -2.12 12.02 -2.88
CA ALA A 304 -2.55 13.12 -3.75
C ALA A 304 -2.74 12.64 -5.20
N LEU A 305 -1.81 11.82 -5.71
CA LEU A 305 -1.91 11.23 -7.05
C LEU A 305 -3.00 10.16 -7.13
N LEU A 306 -3.08 9.25 -6.16
CA LEU A 306 -4.11 8.20 -6.11
C LEU A 306 -5.52 8.79 -6.09
N ARG A 307 -5.77 9.83 -5.30
CA ARG A 307 -7.04 10.58 -5.29
C ARG A 307 -7.36 11.19 -6.64
N TYR A 308 -6.37 11.77 -7.30
CA TYR A 308 -6.57 12.33 -8.62
C TYR A 308 -6.93 11.24 -9.64
N TYR A 309 -6.31 10.05 -9.59
CA TYR A 309 -6.68 8.92 -10.43
C TYR A 309 -8.12 8.49 -10.20
N ASN A 310 -8.54 8.37 -8.94
CA ASN A 310 -9.90 8.01 -8.55
C ASN A 310 -10.96 8.99 -9.08
N GLN A 311 -10.60 10.26 -9.22
CA GLN A 311 -11.49 11.31 -9.73
C GLN A 311 -11.45 11.43 -11.25
N LYS A 312 -10.27 11.29 -11.88
CA LYS A 312 -10.08 11.57 -13.30
C LYS A 312 -10.39 10.39 -14.21
N LEU A 313 -9.96 9.19 -13.85
CA LEU A 313 -10.04 8.03 -14.73
C LEU A 313 -11.47 7.57 -15.06
N PRO A 314 -12.49 7.72 -14.19
CA PRO A 314 -13.88 7.39 -14.55
C PRO A 314 -14.49 8.33 -15.59
N VAL A 315 -13.84 9.47 -15.86
CA VAL A 315 -14.41 10.53 -16.68
C VAL A 315 -13.68 10.61 -18.03
N SER A 316 -14.37 10.23 -19.09
CA SER A 316 -13.93 10.38 -20.48
C SER A 316 -15.06 10.99 -21.32
N ARG A 317 -14.71 11.61 -22.46
CA ARG A 317 -15.66 12.21 -23.38
C ARG A 317 -16.02 11.24 -24.48
N LEU A 318 -17.31 10.97 -24.63
CA LEU A 318 -17.83 10.03 -25.64
C LEU A 318 -17.10 8.69 -25.58
N GLN A 319 -16.61 8.16 -26.69
CA GLN A 319 -15.89 6.89 -26.75
C GLN A 319 -14.44 7.01 -26.32
N ARG A 320 -13.84 8.19 -26.38
CA ARG A 320 -12.49 8.50 -25.89
C ARG A 320 -12.17 9.99 -25.96
N ASP A 321 -11.44 10.49 -24.96
CA ASP A 321 -10.50 11.62 -25.06
C ASP A 321 -9.09 11.18 -24.63
N LEU A 322 -8.05 12.01 -24.86
CA LEU A 322 -6.65 11.61 -24.60
C LEU A 322 -6.16 11.98 -23.19
N SER A 323 -6.99 12.62 -22.36
CA SER A 323 -6.54 13.14 -21.06
C SER A 323 -6.17 12.05 -20.04
N ASP A 324 -6.70 10.85 -20.20
CA ASP A 324 -6.34 9.66 -19.40
C ASP A 324 -4.89 9.21 -19.64
N SER A 325 -4.40 9.31 -20.88
CA SER A 325 -3.06 8.87 -21.26
C SER A 325 -1.96 9.58 -20.46
N THR A 326 -2.09 10.90 -20.28
CA THR A 326 -1.15 11.68 -19.44
C THR A 326 -1.15 11.22 -18.00
N VAL A 327 -2.34 10.96 -17.45
CA VAL A 327 -2.51 10.54 -16.05
C VAL A 327 -1.91 9.15 -15.83
N ARG A 328 -2.18 8.20 -16.71
CA ARG A 328 -1.68 6.80 -16.61
C ARG A 328 -0.15 6.72 -16.65
N ARG A 329 0.54 7.63 -17.33
CA ARG A 329 2.01 7.71 -17.34
C ARG A 329 2.60 8.06 -15.97
N THR A 330 1.80 8.52 -15.01
CA THR A 330 2.24 8.85 -13.65
C THR A 330 2.01 7.73 -12.63
N PHE A 331 1.48 6.57 -13.03
CA PHE A 331 1.24 5.44 -12.10
C PHE A 331 2.52 5.03 -11.36
N GLY A 332 3.65 4.91 -12.09
CA GLY A 332 4.95 4.61 -11.50
C GLY A 332 5.39 5.65 -10.47
N VAL A 333 4.97 6.92 -10.60
CA VAL A 333 5.29 7.98 -9.63
C VAL A 333 4.55 7.76 -8.31
N ALA A 334 3.23 7.51 -8.37
CA ALA A 334 2.43 7.24 -7.17
C ALA A 334 2.90 5.97 -6.43
N LEU A 335 3.15 4.90 -7.19
CA LEU A 335 3.65 3.64 -6.64
C LEU A 335 5.09 3.76 -6.13
N GLY A 336 5.92 4.61 -6.75
CA GLY A 336 7.28 4.91 -6.31
C GLY A 336 7.30 5.61 -4.95
N HIS A 337 6.45 6.61 -4.73
CA HIS A 337 6.29 7.26 -3.43
C HIS A 337 5.71 6.31 -2.37
N THR A 338 4.73 5.46 -2.75
CA THR A 338 4.20 4.41 -1.87
C THR A 338 5.30 3.43 -1.44
N LEU A 339 6.06 2.89 -2.39
CA LEU A 339 7.17 1.97 -2.13
C LEU A 339 8.22 2.59 -1.21
N LEU A 340 8.64 3.81 -1.50
CA LEU A 340 9.65 4.54 -0.72
C LEU A 340 9.18 4.75 0.73
N ALA A 341 7.91 5.09 0.93
CA ALA A 341 7.33 5.21 2.26
C ALA A 341 7.37 3.88 3.02
N TRP A 342 6.91 2.79 2.40
CA TRP A 342 6.87 1.47 3.04
C TRP A 342 8.27 0.94 3.40
N ILE A 343 9.28 1.20 2.55
CA ILE A 343 10.70 0.90 2.86
C ILE A 343 11.16 1.71 4.09
N ASN A 344 10.83 3.01 4.15
CA ASN A 344 11.23 3.83 5.29
C ASN A 344 10.52 3.43 6.58
N LEU A 345 9.26 2.98 6.52
CA LEU A 345 8.57 2.43 7.70
C LEU A 345 9.28 1.20 8.25
N THR A 346 9.70 0.27 7.41
CA THR A 346 10.49 -0.89 7.83
C THR A 346 11.82 -0.45 8.47
N ARG A 347 12.56 0.45 7.83
CA ARG A 347 13.80 1.01 8.38
C ARG A 347 13.60 1.72 9.73
N GLY A 348 12.49 2.42 9.89
CA GLY A 348 12.11 3.05 11.16
C GLY A 348 11.85 2.04 12.26
N MET A 349 11.10 0.97 11.95
CA MET A 349 10.81 -0.11 12.89
C MET A 349 12.04 -0.89 13.34
N ASP A 350 12.98 -1.14 12.44
CA ASP A 350 14.22 -1.87 12.74
C ASP A 350 15.11 -1.14 13.77
N ARG A 351 14.86 0.14 13.99
CA ARG A 351 15.58 1.02 14.93
C ARG A 351 14.78 1.37 16.17
N LEU A 352 13.54 0.89 16.29
CA LEU A 352 12.61 1.32 17.32
C LEU A 352 12.67 0.41 18.55
N GLU A 353 12.83 1.00 19.73
CA GLU A 353 12.79 0.31 21.00
C GLU A 353 11.92 1.07 22.00
N ALA A 354 11.25 0.32 22.91
CA ALA A 354 10.52 0.94 24.01
C ALA A 354 11.46 1.38 25.13
N ASP A 355 11.19 2.54 25.70
CA ASP A 355 11.72 2.96 27.00
C ASP A 355 10.79 2.45 28.08
N GLU A 356 10.99 1.21 28.51
CA GLU A 356 10.12 0.53 29.48
C GLU A 356 10.07 1.26 30.82
N GLU A 357 11.19 1.86 31.26
CA GLU A 357 11.26 2.65 32.49
C GLU A 357 10.40 3.90 32.42
N LYS A 358 10.49 4.64 31.30
CA LYS A 358 9.70 5.84 31.06
C LYS A 358 8.20 5.54 30.96
N ILE A 359 7.84 4.48 30.23
CA ILE A 359 6.44 4.04 30.08
C ILE A 359 5.85 3.66 31.43
N LYS A 360 6.62 2.88 32.24
CA LYS A 360 6.21 2.47 33.57
C LYS A 360 6.07 3.66 34.53
N ALA A 361 7.05 4.54 34.57
CA ALA A 361 7.02 5.73 35.44
C ALA A 361 5.82 6.64 35.15
N ASP A 362 5.47 6.85 33.87
CA ASP A 362 4.30 7.64 33.48
C ASP A 362 3.00 6.95 33.94
N LEU A 363 2.86 5.65 33.72
CA LEU A 363 1.70 4.89 34.18
C LEU A 363 1.56 4.90 35.70
N ASP A 364 2.65 4.68 36.45
CA ASP A 364 2.66 4.63 37.92
C ASP A 364 2.31 6.00 38.55
N SER A 365 2.49 7.09 37.82
CA SER A 365 2.12 8.43 38.27
C SER A 365 0.64 8.74 38.17
N HIS A 366 -0.20 7.82 37.63
CA HIS A 366 -1.60 8.06 37.30
C HIS A 366 -2.53 6.96 37.86
N TRP A 367 -2.66 6.86 39.18
CA TRP A 367 -3.55 5.86 39.80
C TRP A 367 -5.05 6.16 39.59
N GLU A 368 -5.43 7.39 39.28
CA GLU A 368 -6.82 7.75 38.94
C GLU A 368 -7.36 6.99 37.70
N VAL A 369 -6.48 6.46 36.86
CA VAL A 369 -6.88 5.76 35.60
C VAL A 369 -7.56 4.41 35.85
N ILE A 370 -7.43 3.84 37.07
CA ILE A 370 -8.13 2.60 37.44
C ILE A 370 -9.53 2.85 38.04
N ALA A 371 -9.97 4.11 38.12
CA ALA A 371 -11.27 4.48 38.68
C ALA A 371 -12.44 3.78 37.96
N GLU A 372 -12.36 3.54 36.67
CA GLU A 372 -13.35 2.80 35.90
C GLU A 372 -13.48 1.35 36.40
N GLY A 373 -12.35 0.66 36.61
CA GLY A 373 -12.31 -0.68 37.17
C GLY A 373 -12.86 -0.74 38.59
N ALA A 374 -12.42 0.20 39.45
CA ALA A 374 -12.89 0.31 40.83
C ALA A 374 -14.42 0.57 40.89
N GLN A 375 -14.94 1.46 40.04
CA GLN A 375 -16.37 1.69 39.93
C GLN A 375 -17.13 0.41 39.55
N SER A 376 -16.61 -0.34 38.59
CA SER A 376 -17.27 -1.56 38.09
C SER A 376 -17.30 -2.64 39.18
N ILE A 377 -16.23 -2.80 39.95
CA ILE A 377 -16.19 -3.70 41.13
C ILE A 377 -17.23 -3.29 42.17
N LEU A 378 -17.30 -2.02 42.51
CA LEU A 378 -18.26 -1.51 43.49
C LEU A 378 -19.71 -1.68 43.02
N ARG A 379 -20.03 -1.51 41.75
CA ARG A 379 -21.36 -1.76 41.18
C ARG A 379 -21.78 -3.22 41.32
N VAL A 380 -20.87 -4.15 41.04
CA VAL A 380 -21.12 -5.59 41.23
C VAL A 380 -21.40 -5.89 42.71
N ALA A 381 -20.73 -5.19 43.63
CA ALA A 381 -20.98 -5.27 45.08
C ALA A 381 -22.24 -4.51 45.56
N GLY A 382 -23.09 -4.02 44.67
CA GLY A 382 -24.37 -3.38 44.99
C GLY A 382 -24.28 -1.90 45.44
N LYS A 383 -23.12 -1.23 45.23
CA LYS A 383 -22.97 0.19 45.60
C LYS A 383 -23.47 1.07 44.47
N SER A 384 -24.65 1.72 44.64
CA SER A 384 -25.32 2.55 43.63
C SER A 384 -24.63 3.89 43.39
N ASP A 385 -23.89 4.42 44.37
CA ASP A 385 -23.23 5.73 44.38
C ASP A 385 -21.72 5.64 44.00
N ALA A 386 -21.29 4.50 43.50
CA ALA A 386 -19.88 4.22 43.19
C ALA A 386 -19.23 5.28 42.26
N TYR A 387 -19.97 5.75 41.24
CA TYR A 387 -19.46 6.78 40.32
C TYR A 387 -19.27 8.13 41.02
N GLU A 388 -20.28 8.61 41.75
CA GLU A 388 -20.23 9.94 42.39
C GLU A 388 -19.17 9.99 43.49
N SER A 389 -18.98 8.89 44.22
CA SER A 389 -17.91 8.76 45.23
C SER A 389 -16.54 8.89 44.62
N LEU A 390 -16.26 8.20 43.48
CA LEU A 390 -14.99 8.29 42.78
C LEU A 390 -14.79 9.64 42.11
N LYS A 391 -15.82 10.15 41.42
CA LYS A 391 -15.78 11.44 40.72
C LYS A 391 -15.37 12.58 41.65
N SER A 392 -15.98 12.68 42.84
CA SER A 392 -15.68 13.74 43.80
C SER A 392 -14.22 13.74 44.28
N ARG A 393 -13.52 12.60 44.19
CA ARG A 393 -12.15 12.42 44.68
C ARG A 393 -11.09 12.48 43.58
N MET A 394 -11.41 11.99 42.37
CA MET A 394 -10.42 11.74 41.30
C MET A 394 -10.55 12.71 40.12
N GLN A 395 -11.72 13.33 39.90
CA GLN A 395 -11.89 14.24 38.77
C GLN A 395 -10.93 15.43 38.80
N GLY A 396 -10.07 15.56 37.78
CA GLY A 396 -9.12 16.67 37.65
C GLY A 396 -7.97 16.63 38.65
N ARG A 397 -7.70 15.47 39.27
CA ARG A 397 -6.61 15.26 40.23
C ARG A 397 -5.75 14.09 39.77
N VAL A 398 -4.47 14.20 40.00
CA VAL A 398 -3.53 13.07 39.95
C VAL A 398 -3.59 12.39 41.30
N VAL A 399 -3.78 11.06 41.29
CA VAL A 399 -3.86 10.22 42.49
C VAL A 399 -2.67 9.27 42.51
N ASN A 400 -2.07 9.07 43.68
CA ASN A 400 -1.01 8.08 43.87
C ASN A 400 -1.53 6.82 44.59
N GLU A 401 -0.70 5.78 44.62
CA GLU A 401 -1.02 4.47 45.24
C GLU A 401 -1.54 4.61 46.67
N HIS A 402 -0.84 5.39 47.50
CA HIS A 402 -1.19 5.56 48.90
C HIS A 402 -2.55 6.26 49.09
N GLU A 403 -2.88 7.21 48.27
CA GLU A 403 -4.20 7.90 48.30
C GLU A 403 -5.31 6.95 47.87
N TYR A 404 -5.06 6.12 46.84
CA TYR A 404 -5.99 5.10 46.38
C TYR A 404 -6.27 4.06 47.47
N HIS A 405 -5.23 3.48 48.07
CA HIS A 405 -5.37 2.47 49.12
C HIS A 405 -6.07 3.01 50.36
N ARG A 406 -5.74 4.21 50.84
CA ARG A 406 -6.47 4.86 51.94
C ARG A 406 -7.95 5.06 51.63
N TRP A 407 -8.26 5.38 50.37
CA TRP A 407 -9.67 5.48 49.96
C TRP A 407 -10.36 4.11 50.04
N VAL A 408 -9.76 3.03 49.57
CA VAL A 408 -10.31 1.67 49.61
C VAL A 408 -10.53 1.22 51.05
N GLU A 409 -9.59 1.52 51.98
CA GLU A 409 -9.70 1.19 53.40
C GLU A 409 -10.89 1.89 54.06
N ALA A 410 -11.21 3.08 53.68
CA ALA A 410 -12.31 3.88 54.21
C ALA A 410 -13.72 3.48 53.69
N LEU A 411 -13.80 2.53 52.73
CA LEU A 411 -15.08 2.10 52.18
C LEU A 411 -15.75 1.09 53.10
N GLU A 412 -17.09 1.24 53.26
CA GLU A 412 -17.95 0.25 53.91
C GLU A 412 -18.37 -0.84 52.92
N ILE A 413 -17.50 -1.85 52.74
CA ILE A 413 -17.67 -2.95 51.78
C ILE A 413 -17.26 -4.26 52.46
N ASP A 414 -17.69 -5.40 51.90
CA ASP A 414 -17.25 -6.72 52.35
C ASP A 414 -15.77 -6.98 52.03
N GLN A 415 -15.21 -8.00 52.68
CA GLN A 415 -13.79 -8.29 52.60
C GLN A 415 -13.38 -8.71 51.18
N GLU A 416 -14.19 -9.47 50.46
CA GLU A 416 -13.90 -9.93 49.09
C GLU A 416 -13.80 -8.75 48.14
N THR A 417 -14.75 -7.82 48.20
CA THR A 417 -14.76 -6.57 47.39
C THR A 417 -13.54 -5.71 47.72
N ARG A 418 -13.17 -5.60 49.02
CA ARG A 418 -11.98 -4.87 49.46
C ARG A 418 -10.71 -5.46 48.85
N GLU A 419 -10.53 -6.78 48.90
CA GLU A 419 -9.38 -7.47 48.34
C GLU A 419 -9.27 -7.25 46.82
N LYS A 420 -10.39 -7.31 46.07
CA LYS A 420 -10.40 -7.01 44.66
C LYS A 420 -9.93 -5.59 44.36
N LEU A 421 -10.38 -4.61 45.14
CA LEU A 421 -9.96 -3.21 44.96
C LEU A 421 -8.50 -2.99 45.31
N MET A 422 -8.01 -3.58 46.46
CA MET A 422 -6.62 -3.50 46.90
C MET A 422 -5.63 -4.12 45.90
N ASN A 423 -6.05 -5.16 45.17
CA ASN A 423 -5.25 -5.84 44.17
C ASN A 423 -5.27 -5.14 42.79
N LEU A 424 -6.13 -4.13 42.60
CA LEU A 424 -6.21 -3.34 41.38
C LEU A 424 -5.07 -2.36 41.33
N SER A 425 -4.30 -2.36 40.23
CA SER A 425 -3.23 -1.38 40.00
C SER A 425 -3.20 -1.00 38.52
N PRO A 426 -2.66 0.18 38.15
CA PRO A 426 -2.51 0.56 36.76
C PRO A 426 -1.78 -0.49 35.90
N GLU A 427 -0.72 -1.12 36.44
CA GLU A 427 0.05 -2.16 35.75
C GLU A 427 -0.76 -3.42 35.46
N LYS A 428 -1.69 -3.80 36.34
CA LYS A 428 -2.52 -5.00 36.19
C LYS A 428 -3.83 -4.76 35.45
N TYR A 429 -4.26 -3.50 35.32
CA TYR A 429 -5.53 -3.14 34.72
C TYR A 429 -5.46 -3.00 33.19
N ILE A 430 -4.93 -4.02 32.53
CA ILE A 430 -4.74 -4.09 31.08
C ILE A 430 -5.80 -4.95 30.37
N GLY A 431 -6.77 -5.47 31.11
CA GLY A 431 -7.83 -6.31 30.56
C GLY A 431 -7.32 -7.50 29.74
N ALA A 432 -7.88 -7.70 28.55
CA ALA A 432 -7.52 -8.78 27.63
C ALA A 432 -6.43 -8.39 26.61
N ALA A 433 -5.66 -7.33 26.86
CA ALA A 433 -4.71 -6.79 25.86
C ALA A 433 -3.70 -7.86 25.36
N ILE A 434 -3.17 -8.68 26.26
CA ILE A 434 -2.23 -9.76 25.90
C ILE A 434 -2.90 -10.81 25.00
N GLN A 435 -4.10 -11.27 25.37
CA GLN A 435 -4.87 -12.23 24.56
C GLN A 435 -5.18 -11.71 23.17
N ILE A 436 -5.51 -10.41 23.06
CA ILE A 436 -5.76 -9.75 21.77
C ILE A 436 -4.52 -9.75 20.88
N VAL A 437 -3.33 -9.51 21.46
CA VAL A 437 -2.07 -9.59 20.68
C VAL A 437 -1.78 -11.03 20.26
N ASP A 438 -1.98 -11.99 21.15
CA ASP A 438 -1.71 -13.41 20.88
C ASP A 438 -2.66 -13.96 19.77
N SER A 439 -3.91 -13.48 19.68
CA SER A 439 -4.86 -13.85 18.62
C SER A 439 -4.46 -13.39 17.21
N LEU A 440 -3.46 -12.53 17.06
CA LEU A 440 -2.93 -12.14 15.73
C LEU A 440 -2.16 -13.28 15.04
N ASP A 441 -1.86 -14.37 15.73
CA ASP A 441 -1.16 -15.53 15.15
C ASP A 441 -2.11 -16.53 14.49
N GLU A 442 -3.40 -16.44 14.80
CA GLU A 442 -4.49 -17.20 14.17
C GLU A 442 -4.95 -16.54 12.87
#